data_e54922f85aef84ed2c2c640c7c3e75f6
#
_entry.id   e54922f85aef84ed2c2c640c7c3e75f6
#
_cell.length_a   1.000
_cell.length_b   1.000
_cell.length_c   1.000
_cell.angle_alpha   90.00
_cell.angle_beta   90.00
_cell.angle_gamma   90.00
#
_symmetry.space_group_name_H-M   'P 1'
#
loop_
_entity.id
_entity.type
_entity.pdbx_description
1 polymer ?
#
loop_
_entity_poly.entity_id
_entity_poly.type
_entity_poly.pdbx_seq_one_letter_code
_entity_poly.pdbx_strand_id
1 'polypeptide(L)'
;MGKSIKGTRTEKNLGISFAGESQARMRYTYFASAAKKEGYEQIAAIFTETADQEKEHAKRMFKWLEGGMVEITASYPSGVIGTTLENLKAAAAGENEEWSLDYPKFADIADEEGFPAIAKMYREIAVAEKGHEERYLALAKNVEEGKVFKKDTEVVWQCRNCGYLYVGTEAPGTCPACLHPQAYFEVQKTNY
;
A
#
# COMPACT_ATOMS: atom_id res chain seq x y z
N MET A 1 34.38 13.76 -2.36
CA MET A 1 33.54 12.53 -2.57
C MET A 1 32.82 12.28 -1.29
N GLY A 2 31.52 11.94 -1.35
CA GLY A 2 30.76 11.55 -0.17
C GLY A 2 31.28 10.22 0.42
N LYS A 3 30.93 9.93 1.67
CA LYS A 3 31.21 8.66 2.32
C LYS A 3 30.50 7.53 1.60
N SER A 4 31.19 6.42 1.28
CA SER A 4 30.61 5.22 0.67
C SER A 4 29.79 4.45 1.70
N ILE A 5 28.65 3.86 1.26
CA ILE A 5 27.84 2.95 2.08
C ILE A 5 28.34 1.49 2.03
N LYS A 6 29.30 1.19 1.16
CA LYS A 6 29.79 -0.19 0.95
C LYS A 6 30.25 -0.85 2.25
N GLY A 7 29.74 -2.05 2.52
CA GLY A 7 30.05 -2.87 3.69
C GLY A 7 29.43 -2.39 5.01
N THR A 8 28.58 -1.35 4.99
CA THR A 8 27.93 -0.81 6.18
C THR A 8 26.62 -1.53 6.50
N ARG A 9 26.11 -1.35 7.72
CA ARG A 9 24.75 -1.79 8.10
C ARG A 9 23.69 -1.06 7.25
N THR A 10 23.94 0.20 6.92
CA THR A 10 23.05 1.02 6.07
C THR A 10 22.90 0.40 4.67
N GLU A 11 23.99 -0.09 4.04
CA GLU A 11 23.89 -0.78 2.75
C GLU A 11 23.01 -2.04 2.87
N LYS A 12 23.19 -2.84 3.92
CA LYS A 12 22.35 -4.03 4.16
C LYS A 12 20.89 -3.68 4.38
N ASN A 13 20.61 -2.67 5.19
CA ASN A 13 19.24 -2.20 5.44
C ASN A 13 18.58 -1.71 4.15
N LEU A 14 19.28 -0.98 3.29
CA LEU A 14 18.78 -0.58 1.98
C LEU A 14 18.46 -1.78 1.08
N GLY A 15 19.30 -2.83 1.11
CA GLY A 15 19.04 -4.07 0.39
C GLY A 15 17.82 -4.82 0.93
N ILE A 16 17.68 -4.91 2.27
CA ILE A 16 16.51 -5.50 2.94
C ILE A 16 15.25 -4.76 2.56
N SER A 17 15.25 -3.42 2.69
CA SER A 17 14.08 -2.60 2.38
C SER A 17 13.71 -2.67 0.89
N PHE A 18 14.70 -2.60 -0.02
CA PHE A 18 14.45 -2.78 -1.46
C PHE A 18 13.76 -4.11 -1.78
N ALA A 19 14.18 -5.21 -1.13
CA ALA A 19 13.54 -6.51 -1.29
C ALA A 19 12.14 -6.54 -0.64
N GLY A 20 11.98 -5.88 0.52
CA GLY A 20 10.71 -5.71 1.23
C GLY A 20 9.66 -5.02 0.35
N GLU A 21 9.98 -3.82 -0.15
CA GLU A 21 9.10 -3.07 -1.06
C GLU A 21 8.78 -3.83 -2.35
N SER A 22 9.78 -4.52 -2.90
CA SER A 22 9.59 -5.31 -4.12
C SER A 22 8.60 -6.46 -3.92
N GLN A 23 8.69 -7.19 -2.79
CA GLN A 23 7.74 -8.26 -2.48
C GLN A 23 6.36 -7.69 -2.08
N ALA A 24 6.28 -6.56 -1.35
CA ALA A 24 5.03 -5.90 -1.01
C ALA A 24 4.27 -5.49 -2.28
N ARG A 25 4.96 -4.86 -3.23
CA ARG A 25 4.42 -4.56 -4.56
C ARG A 25 3.79 -5.78 -5.23
N MET A 26 4.48 -6.91 -5.24
CA MET A 26 3.97 -8.13 -5.88
C MET A 26 2.76 -8.68 -5.11
N ARG A 27 2.80 -8.72 -3.78
CA ARG A 27 1.65 -9.15 -2.95
C ARG A 27 0.43 -8.29 -3.21
N TYR A 28 0.56 -6.96 -3.22
CA TYR A 28 -0.56 -6.04 -3.46
C TYR A 28 -1.16 -6.19 -4.86
N THR A 29 -0.34 -6.50 -5.86
CA THR A 29 -0.84 -6.86 -7.20
C THR A 29 -1.71 -8.13 -7.17
N TYR A 30 -1.34 -9.14 -6.37
CA TYR A 30 -2.13 -10.35 -6.19
C TYR A 30 -3.41 -10.08 -5.40
N PHE A 31 -3.34 -9.24 -4.36
CA PHE A 31 -4.48 -8.84 -3.53
C PHE A 31 -5.48 -8.00 -4.33
N ALA A 32 -5.01 -7.14 -5.23
CA ALA A 32 -5.86 -6.42 -6.18
C ALA A 32 -6.67 -7.38 -7.07
N SER A 33 -6.03 -8.45 -7.57
CA SER A 33 -6.72 -9.47 -8.37
C SER A 33 -7.79 -10.23 -7.55
N ALA A 34 -7.52 -10.54 -6.27
CA ALA A 34 -8.48 -11.17 -5.38
C ALA A 34 -9.69 -10.24 -5.13
N ALA A 35 -9.44 -8.98 -4.77
CA ALA A 35 -10.48 -7.99 -4.53
C ALA A 35 -11.38 -7.77 -5.75
N LYS A 36 -10.79 -7.74 -6.95
CA LYS A 36 -11.55 -7.63 -8.20
C LYS A 36 -12.47 -8.82 -8.43
N LYS A 37 -12.00 -10.05 -8.17
CA LYS A 37 -12.80 -11.28 -8.28
C LYS A 37 -13.95 -11.31 -7.28
N GLU A 38 -13.78 -10.74 -6.10
CA GLU A 38 -14.80 -10.61 -5.07
C GLU A 38 -15.77 -9.44 -5.31
N GLY A 39 -15.55 -8.63 -6.35
CA GLY A 39 -16.43 -7.52 -6.71
C GLY A 39 -16.14 -6.22 -5.96
N TYR A 40 -14.91 -6.00 -5.53
CA TYR A 40 -14.46 -4.78 -4.86
C TYR A 40 -13.51 -3.96 -5.75
N GLU A 41 -14.04 -3.36 -6.83
CA GLU A 41 -13.22 -2.63 -7.81
C GLU A 41 -12.47 -1.43 -7.21
N GLN A 42 -13.03 -0.74 -6.22
CA GLN A 42 -12.33 0.34 -5.51
C GLN A 42 -11.14 -0.21 -4.73
N ILE A 43 -11.32 -1.29 -3.99
CA ILE A 43 -10.25 -1.90 -3.17
C ILE A 43 -9.14 -2.44 -4.09
N ALA A 44 -9.52 -3.08 -5.19
CA ALA A 44 -8.56 -3.55 -6.19
C ALA A 44 -7.72 -2.41 -6.77
N ALA A 45 -8.35 -1.25 -7.08
CA ALA A 45 -7.63 -0.08 -7.57
C ALA A 45 -6.69 0.51 -6.50
N ILE A 46 -7.10 0.53 -5.23
CA ILE A 46 -6.27 1.01 -4.13
C ILE A 46 -5.06 0.10 -3.91
N PHE A 47 -5.21 -1.22 -3.94
CA PHE A 47 -4.07 -2.14 -3.91
C PHE A 47 -3.12 -1.93 -5.09
N THR A 48 -3.64 -1.68 -6.29
CA THR A 48 -2.81 -1.41 -7.48
C THR A 48 -2.05 -0.09 -7.33
N GLU A 49 -2.72 0.95 -6.83
CA GLU A 49 -2.11 2.26 -6.56
C GLU A 49 -0.98 2.13 -5.53
N THR A 50 -1.22 1.44 -4.41
CA THR A 50 -0.19 1.22 -3.39
C THR A 50 0.96 0.39 -3.96
N ALA A 51 0.69 -0.69 -4.72
CA ALA A 51 1.74 -1.47 -5.37
C ALA A 51 2.65 -0.60 -6.28
N ASP A 52 2.12 0.43 -6.93
CA ASP A 52 2.91 1.37 -7.72
C ASP A 52 3.68 2.38 -6.84
N GLN A 53 3.18 2.70 -5.65
CA GLN A 53 3.87 3.52 -4.65
C GLN A 53 5.06 2.76 -4.04
N GLU A 54 4.91 1.46 -3.68
CA GLU A 54 6.03 0.62 -3.20
C GLU A 54 7.14 0.47 -4.26
N LYS A 55 6.79 0.42 -5.52
CA LYS A 55 7.80 0.48 -6.60
C LYS A 55 8.66 1.76 -6.52
N GLU A 56 8.07 2.90 -6.21
CA GLU A 56 8.84 4.15 -6.10
C GLU A 56 9.68 4.19 -4.81
N HIS A 57 9.19 3.61 -3.69
CA HIS A 57 9.99 3.42 -2.48
C HIS A 57 11.20 2.50 -2.75
N ALA A 58 10.97 1.33 -3.34
CA ALA A 58 12.02 0.41 -3.78
C ALA A 58 13.06 1.11 -4.66
N LYS A 59 12.62 1.88 -5.65
CA LYS A 59 13.48 2.65 -6.54
C LYS A 59 14.28 3.73 -5.80
N ARG A 60 13.68 4.36 -4.79
CA ARG A 60 14.36 5.36 -3.97
C ARG A 60 15.49 4.74 -3.16
N MET A 61 15.28 3.56 -2.59
CA MET A 61 16.30 2.78 -1.88
C MET A 61 17.40 2.29 -2.82
N PHE A 62 17.01 1.75 -3.97
CA PHE A 62 17.95 1.25 -4.99
C PHE A 62 18.91 2.34 -5.49
N LYS A 63 18.46 3.59 -5.58
CA LYS A 63 19.32 4.72 -5.99
C LYS A 63 20.45 5.08 -5.00
N TRP A 64 20.38 4.61 -3.77
CA TRP A 64 21.45 4.75 -2.80
C TRP A 64 22.50 3.65 -2.89
N LEU A 65 22.17 2.51 -3.48
CA LEU A 65 23.09 1.39 -3.66
C LEU A 65 24.16 1.75 -4.72
N GLU A 66 25.41 1.41 -4.43
CA GLU A 66 26.58 1.78 -5.24
C GLU A 66 27.00 0.68 -6.23
N GLY A 67 26.06 -0.19 -6.61
CA GLY A 67 26.31 -1.30 -7.55
C GLY A 67 27.01 -2.50 -6.91
N GLY A 68 27.21 -3.56 -7.69
CA GLY A 68 27.73 -4.85 -7.22
C GLY A 68 26.64 -5.72 -6.61
N MET A 69 27.05 -6.65 -5.75
CA MET A 69 26.15 -7.55 -5.02
C MET A 69 26.14 -7.18 -3.54
N VAL A 70 24.95 -7.18 -2.94
CA VAL A 70 24.76 -7.07 -1.49
C VAL A 70 24.09 -8.35 -1.00
N GLU A 71 24.68 -8.99 -0.01
CA GLU A 71 24.09 -10.13 0.67
C GLU A 71 23.23 -9.64 1.81
N ILE A 72 21.96 -10.08 1.84
CA ILE A 72 20.99 -9.74 2.88
C ILE A 72 20.41 -11.02 3.49
N THR A 73 20.01 -10.91 4.76
CA THR A 73 19.18 -11.90 5.44
C THR A 73 17.98 -11.19 5.99
N ALA A 74 16.78 -11.57 5.56
CA ALA A 74 15.52 -10.98 5.98
C ALA A 74 14.39 -12.02 5.95
N SER A 75 13.32 -11.75 6.67
CA SER A 75 12.09 -12.53 6.65
C SER A 75 10.97 -11.70 6.04
N TYR A 76 10.20 -12.32 5.17
CA TYR A 76 9.04 -11.69 4.53
C TYR A 76 7.83 -12.62 4.60
N PRO A 77 6.60 -12.08 4.52
CA PRO A 77 5.40 -12.91 4.46
C PRO A 77 5.45 -13.90 3.28
N SER A 78 5.25 -15.19 3.57
CA SER A 78 5.39 -16.29 2.60
C SER A 78 4.05 -16.76 2.00
N GLY A 79 3.05 -15.93 1.95
CA GLY A 79 1.67 -16.22 1.50
C GLY A 79 0.73 -15.92 2.65
N VAL A 80 -0.58 -16.11 2.57
CA VAL A 80 -1.38 -16.62 1.46
C VAL A 80 -2.05 -15.46 0.70
N ILE A 81 -2.64 -15.76 -0.49
CA ILE A 81 -3.63 -14.86 -1.11
C ILE A 81 -4.98 -15.33 -0.56
N GLY A 82 -5.50 -14.59 0.42
CA GLY A 82 -6.78 -14.86 1.07
C GLY A 82 -7.95 -14.10 0.44
N THR A 83 -9.02 -13.97 1.21
CA THR A 83 -10.14 -13.05 0.91
C THR A 83 -9.67 -11.60 0.92
N THR A 84 -10.45 -10.71 0.33
CA THR A 84 -10.15 -9.25 0.35
C THR A 84 -9.92 -8.75 1.77
N LEU A 85 -10.72 -9.18 2.73
CA LEU A 85 -10.59 -8.78 4.13
C LEU A 85 -9.27 -9.25 4.75
N GLU A 86 -8.92 -10.53 4.56
CA GLU A 86 -7.67 -11.10 5.04
C GLU A 86 -6.46 -10.40 4.42
N ASN A 87 -6.53 -10.12 3.12
CA ASN A 87 -5.48 -9.43 2.38
C ASN A 87 -5.28 -7.98 2.86
N LEU A 88 -6.37 -7.25 3.14
CA LEU A 88 -6.33 -5.89 3.70
C LEU A 88 -5.67 -5.88 5.09
N LYS A 89 -6.02 -6.84 5.95
CA LYS A 89 -5.42 -6.99 7.28
C LYS A 89 -3.93 -7.36 7.20
N ALA A 90 -3.58 -8.27 6.31
CA ALA A 90 -2.18 -8.68 6.09
C ALA A 90 -1.33 -7.53 5.53
N ALA A 91 -1.90 -6.71 4.63
CA ALA A 91 -1.23 -5.52 4.12
C ALA A 91 -1.04 -4.48 5.25
N ALA A 92 -2.10 -4.13 5.98
CA ALA A 92 -2.01 -3.19 7.10
C ALA A 92 -0.97 -3.60 8.16
N ALA A 93 -0.86 -4.90 8.48
CA ALA A 93 0.14 -5.40 9.42
C ALA A 93 1.58 -5.21 8.90
N GLY A 94 1.81 -5.40 7.61
CA GLY A 94 3.12 -5.15 6.99
C GLY A 94 3.50 -3.67 7.04
N GLU A 95 2.60 -2.79 6.62
CA GLU A 95 2.83 -1.34 6.69
C GLU A 95 3.11 -0.87 8.12
N ASN A 96 2.35 -1.43 9.12
CA ASN A 96 2.59 -1.13 10.53
C ASN A 96 4.00 -1.50 10.98
N GLU A 97 4.51 -2.68 10.62
CA GLU A 97 5.86 -3.12 10.95
C GLU A 97 6.91 -2.18 10.34
N GLU A 98 6.72 -1.77 9.09
CA GLU A 98 7.66 -0.88 8.40
C GLU A 98 7.73 0.51 9.05
N TRP A 99 6.59 1.19 9.27
CA TRP A 99 6.63 2.55 9.79
C TRP A 99 6.89 2.63 11.29
N SER A 100 6.49 1.62 12.08
CA SER A 100 6.61 1.66 13.54
C SER A 100 7.90 1.05 14.09
N LEU A 101 8.54 0.14 13.35
CA LEU A 101 9.70 -0.62 13.80
C LEU A 101 10.89 -0.51 12.86
N ASP A 102 10.74 -0.92 11.59
CA ASP A 102 11.89 -1.15 10.72
C ASP A 102 12.51 0.17 10.22
N TYR A 103 11.73 1.05 9.64
CA TYR A 103 12.25 2.28 9.06
C TYR A 103 12.78 3.28 10.09
N PRO A 104 12.15 3.47 11.27
CA PRO A 104 12.77 4.22 12.36
C PRO A 104 14.13 3.65 12.77
N LYS A 105 14.24 2.34 12.96
CA LYS A 105 15.50 1.65 13.31
C LYS A 105 16.55 1.82 12.23
N PHE A 106 16.18 1.68 10.95
CA PHE A 106 17.10 1.84 9.83
C PHE A 106 17.55 3.29 9.67
N ALA A 107 16.68 4.25 9.96
CA ALA A 107 17.03 5.65 10.01
C ALA A 107 18.08 5.96 11.08
N ASP A 108 17.88 5.45 12.29
CA ASP A 108 18.83 5.66 13.40
C ASP A 108 20.20 5.06 13.08
N ILE A 109 20.24 3.84 12.49
CA ILE A 109 21.49 3.22 12.03
C ILE A 109 22.17 4.06 10.95
N ALA A 110 21.41 4.63 10.03
CA ALA A 110 21.97 5.48 8.99
C ALA A 110 22.58 6.79 9.56
N ASP A 111 21.93 7.37 10.58
CA ASP A 111 22.50 8.54 11.28
C ASP A 111 23.77 8.17 12.04
N GLU A 112 23.79 7.07 12.79
CA GLU A 112 24.96 6.55 13.49
C GLU A 112 26.15 6.35 12.55
N GLU A 113 25.89 5.84 11.35
CA GLU A 113 26.89 5.61 10.32
C GLU A 113 27.23 6.85 9.49
N GLY A 114 26.61 8.00 9.77
CA GLY A 114 26.91 9.29 9.12
C GLY A 114 26.26 9.46 7.74
N PHE A 115 25.08 8.87 7.52
CA PHE A 115 24.27 8.99 6.31
C PHE A 115 22.93 9.70 6.56
N PRO A 116 22.92 10.98 7.00
CA PRO A 116 21.69 11.68 7.42
C PRO A 116 20.65 11.82 6.31
N ALA A 117 21.07 11.83 5.04
CA ALA A 117 20.15 11.91 3.92
C ALA A 117 19.37 10.58 3.72
N ILE A 118 19.99 9.43 4.02
CA ILE A 118 19.34 8.13 4.01
C ILE A 118 18.42 8.00 5.23
N ALA A 119 18.88 8.44 6.40
CA ALA A 119 18.05 8.47 7.60
C ALA A 119 16.78 9.31 7.40
N LYS A 120 16.92 10.50 6.81
CA LYS A 120 15.77 11.33 6.44
C LYS A 120 14.81 10.59 5.49
N MET A 121 15.35 9.96 4.44
CA MET A 121 14.53 9.18 3.49
C MET A 121 13.69 8.14 4.20
N TYR A 122 14.25 7.33 5.10
CA TYR A 122 13.50 6.32 5.85
C TYR A 122 12.37 6.93 6.68
N ARG A 123 12.64 8.04 7.38
CA ARG A 123 11.60 8.72 8.17
C ARG A 123 10.46 9.26 7.32
N GLU A 124 10.77 9.81 6.14
CA GLU A 124 9.73 10.33 5.22
C GLU A 124 8.92 9.18 4.58
N ILE A 125 9.56 8.06 4.21
CA ILE A 125 8.84 6.89 3.71
C ILE A 125 7.93 6.32 4.80
N ALA A 126 8.39 6.21 6.05
CA ALA A 126 7.57 5.75 7.18
C ALA A 126 6.25 6.56 7.35
N VAL A 127 6.23 7.84 6.97
CA VAL A 127 4.99 8.64 6.96
C VAL A 127 4.02 8.14 5.88
N ALA A 128 4.53 7.71 4.72
CA ALA A 128 3.69 7.14 3.66
C ALA A 128 3.12 5.79 4.07
N GLU A 129 3.95 4.90 4.67
CA GLU A 129 3.51 3.56 5.11
C GLU A 129 2.44 3.63 6.21
N LYS A 130 2.54 4.62 7.11
CA LYS A 130 1.47 4.90 8.05
C LYS A 130 0.16 5.27 7.36
N GLY A 131 0.21 6.08 6.31
CA GLY A 131 -0.96 6.42 5.49
C GLY A 131 -1.54 5.21 4.75
N HIS A 132 -0.69 4.30 4.27
CA HIS A 132 -1.11 3.04 3.66
C HIS A 132 -1.84 2.14 4.67
N GLU A 133 -1.29 1.95 5.87
CA GLU A 133 -1.94 1.20 6.96
C GLU A 133 -3.32 1.76 7.29
N GLU A 134 -3.41 3.07 7.57
CA GLU A 134 -4.66 3.74 7.92
C GLU A 134 -5.74 3.51 6.83
N ARG A 135 -5.34 3.59 5.57
CA ARG A 135 -6.22 3.34 4.42
C ARG A 135 -6.68 1.89 4.36
N TYR A 136 -5.78 0.92 4.54
CA TYR A 136 -6.12 -0.50 4.53
C TYR A 136 -7.03 -0.89 5.71
N LEU A 137 -6.78 -0.35 6.90
CA LEU A 137 -7.65 -0.58 8.08
C LEU A 137 -9.05 -0.02 7.87
N ALA A 138 -9.17 1.18 7.28
CA ALA A 138 -10.48 1.76 6.98
C ALA A 138 -11.26 0.92 5.95
N LEU A 139 -10.58 0.39 4.92
CA LEU A 139 -11.19 -0.50 3.93
C LEU A 139 -11.58 -1.85 4.56
N ALA A 140 -10.72 -2.44 5.39
CA ALA A 140 -11.02 -3.67 6.11
C ALA A 140 -12.27 -3.52 6.98
N LYS A 141 -12.37 -2.41 7.71
CA LYS A 141 -13.56 -2.09 8.50
C LYS A 141 -14.83 -2.00 7.65
N ASN A 142 -14.76 -1.34 6.49
CA ASN A 142 -15.92 -1.27 5.59
C ASN A 142 -16.36 -2.65 5.09
N VAL A 143 -15.40 -3.56 4.82
CA VAL A 143 -15.73 -4.93 4.39
C VAL A 143 -16.36 -5.71 5.55
N GLU A 144 -15.77 -5.67 6.75
CA GLU A 144 -16.29 -6.35 7.94
C GLU A 144 -17.71 -5.91 8.32
N GLU A 145 -17.99 -4.61 8.22
CA GLU A 145 -19.28 -4.02 8.57
C GLU A 145 -20.31 -4.07 7.44
N GLY A 146 -19.96 -4.61 6.26
CA GLY A 146 -20.84 -4.63 5.08
C GLY A 146 -21.12 -3.22 4.53
N LYS A 147 -20.20 -2.27 4.76
CA LYS A 147 -20.38 -0.85 4.44
C LYS A 147 -19.65 -0.40 3.17
N VAL A 148 -19.14 -1.33 2.36
CA VAL A 148 -18.48 -0.97 1.10
C VAL A 148 -19.48 -0.29 0.15
N PHE A 149 -20.67 -0.88 -0.02
CA PHE A 149 -21.72 -0.38 -0.91
C PHE A 149 -22.93 0.21 -0.18
N LYS A 150 -22.85 0.34 1.14
CA LYS A 150 -23.91 0.88 1.99
C LYS A 150 -23.34 1.82 3.04
N LYS A 151 -24.05 2.89 3.34
CA LYS A 151 -23.70 3.88 4.37
C LYS A 151 -24.89 4.15 5.29
N ASP A 152 -24.62 4.66 6.48
CA ASP A 152 -25.66 4.97 7.47
C ASP A 152 -26.46 6.24 7.08
N THR A 153 -25.89 7.09 6.25
CA THR A 153 -26.51 8.30 5.72
C THR A 153 -26.39 8.33 4.20
N GLU A 154 -27.19 9.19 3.55
CA GLU A 154 -27.07 9.41 2.11
C GLU A 154 -25.69 9.95 1.76
N VAL A 155 -25.10 9.38 0.71
CA VAL A 155 -23.83 9.81 0.10
C VAL A 155 -24.00 9.86 -1.41
N VAL A 156 -23.06 10.52 -2.08
CA VAL A 156 -22.99 10.47 -3.54
C VAL A 156 -22.16 9.26 -3.94
N TRP A 157 -22.77 8.30 -4.60
CA TRP A 157 -22.10 7.15 -5.22
C TRP A 157 -21.66 7.51 -6.63
N GLN A 158 -20.47 7.11 -7.01
CA GLN A 158 -19.94 7.30 -8.36
C GLN A 158 -19.60 5.95 -8.99
N CYS A 159 -20.09 5.73 -10.20
CA CYS A 159 -19.69 4.57 -11.00
C CYS A 159 -18.27 4.79 -11.54
N ARG A 160 -17.32 3.97 -11.15
CA ARG A 160 -15.92 4.04 -11.59
C ARG A 160 -15.73 3.83 -13.10
N ASN A 161 -16.69 3.14 -13.75
CA ASN A 161 -16.60 2.88 -15.19
C ASN A 161 -17.01 4.07 -16.06
N CYS A 162 -18.10 4.76 -15.69
CA CYS A 162 -18.68 5.78 -16.57
C CYS A 162 -18.89 7.16 -15.91
N GLY A 163 -18.60 7.30 -14.61
CA GLY A 163 -18.77 8.55 -13.89
C GLY A 163 -20.21 8.88 -13.47
N TYR A 164 -21.18 7.98 -13.71
CA TYR A 164 -22.58 8.21 -13.27
C TYR A 164 -22.65 8.44 -11.76
N LEU A 165 -23.42 9.43 -11.34
CA LEU A 165 -23.61 9.80 -9.94
C LEU A 165 -25.01 9.42 -9.46
N TYR A 166 -25.09 8.91 -8.24
CA TYR A 166 -26.33 8.52 -7.58
C TYR A 166 -26.29 8.93 -6.10
N VAL A 167 -27.37 9.52 -5.58
CA VAL A 167 -27.50 9.89 -4.16
C VAL A 167 -28.38 8.86 -3.45
N GLY A 168 -27.89 8.31 -2.36
CA GLY A 168 -28.62 7.34 -1.55
C GLY A 168 -27.74 6.69 -0.49
N THR A 169 -28.36 5.91 0.39
CA THR A 169 -27.66 5.17 1.45
C THR A 169 -27.00 3.88 0.95
N GLU A 170 -27.37 3.39 -0.24
CA GLU A 170 -26.85 2.16 -0.83
C GLU A 170 -26.57 2.38 -2.32
N ALA A 171 -25.44 1.89 -2.79
CA ALA A 171 -25.07 1.96 -4.21
C ALA A 171 -26.04 1.11 -5.06
N PRO A 172 -26.42 1.55 -6.27
CA PRO A 172 -27.27 0.74 -7.17
C PRO A 172 -26.66 -0.62 -7.46
N GLY A 173 -27.49 -1.67 -7.49
CA GLY A 173 -27.04 -3.02 -7.86
C GLY A 173 -26.49 -3.12 -9.29
N THR A 174 -26.98 -2.23 -10.17
CA THR A 174 -26.51 -2.09 -11.56
C THR A 174 -26.53 -0.60 -11.92
N CYS A 175 -25.46 -0.14 -12.54
CA CYS A 175 -25.38 1.25 -13.03
C CYS A 175 -26.38 1.48 -14.16
N PRO A 176 -27.35 2.43 -14.04
CA PRO A 176 -28.35 2.64 -15.07
C PRO A 176 -27.79 3.25 -16.37
N ALA A 177 -26.59 3.84 -16.32
CA ALA A 177 -25.96 4.47 -17.48
C ALA A 177 -25.12 3.51 -18.32
N CYS A 178 -24.42 2.54 -17.67
CA CYS A 178 -23.46 1.68 -18.39
C CYS A 178 -23.61 0.18 -18.10
N LEU A 179 -24.61 -0.20 -17.30
CA LEU A 179 -24.97 -1.58 -16.95
C LEU A 179 -23.88 -2.37 -16.19
N HIS A 180 -22.84 -1.72 -15.68
CA HIS A 180 -21.86 -2.36 -14.81
C HIS A 180 -22.47 -2.66 -13.44
N PRO A 181 -22.06 -3.76 -12.77
CA PRO A 181 -22.60 -4.16 -11.48
C PRO A 181 -22.21 -3.20 -10.35
N GLN A 182 -22.84 -3.34 -9.19
CA GLN A 182 -22.59 -2.58 -7.96
C GLN A 182 -21.09 -2.53 -7.59
N ALA A 183 -20.34 -3.57 -7.91
CA ALA A 183 -18.89 -3.65 -7.74
C ALA A 183 -18.11 -2.41 -8.22
N TYR A 184 -18.65 -1.71 -9.21
CA TYR A 184 -18.03 -0.52 -9.80
C TYR A 184 -18.37 0.79 -9.09
N PHE A 185 -19.20 0.77 -8.03
CA PHE A 185 -19.51 1.99 -7.31
C PHE A 185 -18.53 2.24 -6.17
N GLU A 186 -18.24 3.51 -5.96
CA GLU A 186 -17.53 4.04 -4.78
C GLU A 186 -18.20 5.34 -4.34
N VAL A 187 -17.94 5.75 -3.09
CA VAL A 187 -18.31 7.10 -2.66
C VAL A 187 -17.51 8.10 -3.48
N GLN A 188 -18.18 9.11 -4.02
CA GLN A 188 -17.57 10.12 -4.87
C GLN A 188 -16.41 10.80 -4.15
N LYS A 189 -15.26 10.86 -4.80
CA LYS A 189 -14.10 11.65 -4.35
C LYS A 189 -14.27 13.10 -4.81
N THR A 190 -14.07 14.04 -3.90
CA THR A 190 -14.20 15.49 -4.14
C THR A 190 -12.95 16.22 -3.64
N ASN A 191 -11.79 15.67 -3.89
CA ASN A 191 -10.49 16.17 -3.41
C ASN A 191 -9.70 16.96 -4.46
N TYR A 192 -10.37 17.56 -5.40
CA TYR A 192 -9.82 18.42 -6.46
C TYR A 192 -10.27 19.86 -6.30
#